data_a5cbb6cd7e98ed7a38b75bd4f9453d59
#
_entry.id   a5cbb6cd7e98ed7a38b75bd4f9453d59
#
_cell.length_a   1.000
_cell.length_b   1.000
_cell.length_c   1.000
_cell.angle_alpha   90.00
_cell.angle_beta   90.00
_cell.angle_gamma   90.00
#
_symmetry.space_group_name_H-M   'P 1'
#
loop_
_entity.id
_entity.type
_entity.pdbx_description
1 polymer ?
#
loop_
_entity_poly.entity_id
_entity_poly.type
_entity_poly.pdbx_seq_one_letter_code
_entity_poly.pdbx_strand_id
1 'polypeptide(L)'
;MDDIQQRNAFSARLHEACRKQSLDHHGRGVILARALGVTPRAVGKWLNGEAIPRHGKIQALATFLNVTPEWLQLGSGEWDNNVKTVAQPQGYSSFPLISWVSAGLWSEAIEPWSRAEIDRWPSTTRNVSENSFWLEVKGDSMTAPVGLSIPEGMMILVDPEVAASSGKLVIARLTDANEATFKKYIEDGGRKYLKPLNPEYKMQEISNNCRIIGVVVEAKWENLG
;
A
#
# COMPACT_ATOMS: atom_id res chain seq x y z
N MET A 1 -36.02 20.95 -0.37
CA MET A 1 -35.58 21.32 -1.73
C MET A 1 -36.22 20.36 -2.70
N ASP A 2 -36.84 20.89 -3.73
CA ASP A 2 -37.53 20.09 -4.74
C ASP A 2 -36.49 19.30 -5.56
N ASP A 3 -36.78 18.06 -5.90
CA ASP A 3 -35.87 17.14 -6.64
C ASP A 3 -35.41 17.76 -7.98
N ILE A 4 -36.24 18.61 -8.60
CA ILE A 4 -35.89 19.35 -9.80
C ILE A 4 -34.83 20.43 -9.54
N GLN A 5 -34.90 21.14 -8.42
CA GLN A 5 -33.90 22.13 -8.03
C GLN A 5 -32.52 21.49 -7.76
N GLN A 6 -32.49 20.33 -7.10
CA GLN A 6 -31.26 19.59 -6.86
C GLN A 6 -30.59 19.13 -8.16
N ARG A 7 -31.37 18.61 -9.11
CA ARG A 7 -30.85 18.17 -10.42
C ARG A 7 -30.29 19.31 -11.23
N ASN A 8 -30.98 20.45 -11.26
CA ASN A 8 -30.52 21.65 -11.97
C ASN A 8 -29.26 22.25 -11.34
N ALA A 9 -29.18 22.29 -10.00
CA ALA A 9 -28.02 22.77 -9.28
C ALA A 9 -26.80 21.84 -9.50
N PHE A 10 -26.99 20.52 -9.50
CA PHE A 10 -25.95 19.56 -9.86
C PHE A 10 -25.46 19.76 -11.30
N SER A 11 -26.36 19.89 -12.26
CA SER A 11 -26.03 20.15 -13.68
C SER A 11 -25.21 21.43 -13.84
N ALA A 12 -25.60 22.50 -13.18
CA ALA A 12 -24.87 23.79 -13.23
C ALA A 12 -23.42 23.64 -12.73
N ARG A 13 -23.20 22.95 -11.59
CA ARG A 13 -21.87 22.66 -11.05
C ARG A 13 -21.06 21.74 -11.96
N LEU A 14 -21.68 20.72 -12.55
CA LEU A 14 -21.03 19.86 -13.52
C LEU A 14 -20.54 20.63 -14.75
N HIS A 15 -21.35 21.57 -15.27
CA HIS A 15 -20.95 22.45 -16.34
C HIS A 15 -19.78 23.36 -15.95
N GLU A 16 -19.81 23.90 -14.75
CA GLU A 16 -18.74 24.74 -14.22
C GLU A 16 -17.42 23.97 -14.06
N ALA A 17 -17.47 22.76 -13.50
CA ALA A 17 -16.31 21.87 -13.38
C ALA A 17 -15.69 21.53 -14.75
N CYS A 18 -16.52 21.22 -15.75
CA CYS A 18 -16.06 20.97 -17.11
C CYS A 18 -15.35 22.19 -17.72
N ARG A 19 -15.89 23.40 -17.53
CA ARG A 19 -15.27 24.65 -18.04
C ARG A 19 -13.89 24.89 -17.44
N LYS A 20 -13.72 24.67 -16.14
CA LYS A 20 -12.41 24.82 -15.45
C LYS A 20 -11.37 23.82 -15.93
N GLN A 21 -11.79 22.63 -16.32
CA GLN A 21 -10.92 21.62 -16.93
C GLN A 21 -10.73 21.81 -18.45
N SER A 22 -11.13 22.94 -19.00
CA SER A 22 -11.03 23.26 -20.44
C SER A 22 -11.71 22.22 -21.34
N LEU A 23 -12.71 21.52 -20.81
CA LEU A 23 -13.51 20.58 -21.60
C LEU A 23 -14.54 21.39 -22.44
N ASP A 24 -14.32 21.38 -23.75
CA ASP A 24 -15.15 22.06 -24.71
C ASP A 24 -16.62 21.65 -24.60
N HIS A 25 -17.52 22.62 -24.90
CA HIS A 25 -18.97 22.40 -24.86
C HIS A 25 -19.40 21.27 -25.82
N HIS A 26 -18.72 21.16 -26.97
CA HIS A 26 -18.93 20.10 -27.95
C HIS A 26 -18.01 18.90 -27.63
N GLY A 27 -18.58 17.71 -27.48
CA GLY A 27 -17.84 16.47 -27.28
C GLY A 27 -17.59 16.09 -25.83
N ARG A 28 -17.75 16.99 -24.85
CA ARG A 28 -17.49 16.68 -23.41
C ARG A 28 -18.31 15.50 -22.89
N GLY A 29 -19.56 15.32 -23.40
CA GLY A 29 -20.39 14.17 -23.03
C GLY A 29 -19.77 12.82 -23.41
N VAL A 30 -19.08 12.76 -24.56
CA VAL A 30 -18.37 11.54 -25.02
C VAL A 30 -17.10 11.32 -24.22
N ILE A 31 -16.36 12.40 -23.91
CA ILE A 31 -15.13 12.33 -23.10
C ILE A 31 -15.45 11.81 -21.70
N LEU A 32 -16.44 12.41 -21.04
CA LEU A 32 -16.89 11.98 -19.72
C LEU A 32 -17.42 10.54 -19.74
N ALA A 33 -18.19 10.17 -20.76
CA ALA A 33 -18.74 8.82 -20.89
C ALA A 33 -17.63 7.76 -20.98
N ARG A 34 -16.58 8.04 -21.77
CA ARG A 34 -15.40 7.16 -21.90
C ARG A 34 -14.63 7.07 -20.59
N ALA A 35 -14.36 8.21 -19.94
CA ALA A 35 -13.61 8.25 -18.67
C ALA A 35 -14.32 7.49 -17.54
N LEU A 36 -15.65 7.52 -17.52
CA LEU A 36 -16.45 6.95 -16.44
C LEU A 36 -17.00 5.54 -16.74
N GLY A 37 -16.75 5.01 -17.94
CA GLY A 37 -17.29 3.72 -18.36
C GLY A 37 -18.83 3.70 -18.39
N VAL A 38 -19.48 4.78 -18.90
CA VAL A 38 -20.94 4.90 -19.03
C VAL A 38 -21.32 5.29 -20.45
N THR A 39 -22.62 5.25 -20.77
CA THR A 39 -23.09 5.67 -22.08
C THR A 39 -23.12 7.19 -22.22
N PRO A 40 -22.88 7.78 -23.42
CA PRO A 40 -23.03 9.21 -23.65
C PRO A 40 -24.44 9.75 -23.32
N ARG A 41 -25.45 8.91 -23.49
CA ARG A 41 -26.84 9.23 -23.13
C ARG A 41 -27.01 9.44 -21.60
N ALA A 42 -26.32 8.63 -20.78
CA ALA A 42 -26.35 8.79 -19.31
C ALA A 42 -25.72 10.13 -18.91
N VAL A 43 -24.56 10.46 -19.48
CA VAL A 43 -23.89 11.76 -19.24
C VAL A 43 -24.75 12.92 -19.73
N GLY A 44 -25.41 12.78 -20.89
CA GLY A 44 -26.35 13.78 -21.39
C GLY A 44 -27.46 14.12 -20.40
N LYS A 45 -28.05 13.10 -19.75
CA LYS A 45 -29.06 13.32 -18.71
C LYS A 45 -28.53 14.10 -17.51
N TRP A 46 -27.28 13.87 -17.12
CA TRP A 46 -26.63 14.60 -16.02
C TRP A 46 -26.36 16.06 -16.38
N LEU A 47 -25.86 16.29 -17.59
CA LEU A 47 -25.60 17.63 -18.10
C LEU A 47 -26.91 18.45 -18.31
N ASN A 48 -28.00 17.79 -18.66
CA ASN A 48 -29.30 18.47 -18.88
C ASN A 48 -30.12 18.62 -17.58
N GLY A 49 -29.64 18.16 -16.43
CA GLY A 49 -30.39 18.21 -15.17
C GLY A 49 -31.58 17.23 -15.12
N GLU A 50 -31.60 16.22 -15.99
CA GLU A 50 -32.64 15.18 -16.00
C GLU A 50 -32.42 14.12 -14.93
N ALA A 51 -31.17 13.87 -14.51
CA ALA A 51 -30.81 12.90 -13.51
C ALA A 51 -29.52 13.28 -12.77
N ILE A 52 -29.35 12.78 -11.53
CA ILE A 52 -28.10 12.82 -10.77
C ILE A 52 -27.46 11.42 -10.83
N PRO A 53 -26.13 11.31 -11.03
CA PRO A 53 -25.43 10.02 -10.99
C PRO A 53 -25.56 9.35 -9.61
N ARG A 54 -25.40 8.04 -9.56
CA ARG A 54 -25.25 7.33 -8.29
C ARG A 54 -23.91 7.69 -7.63
N HIS A 55 -23.83 7.54 -6.30
CA HIS A 55 -22.70 7.96 -5.48
C HIS A 55 -21.32 7.58 -6.06
N GLY A 56 -21.09 6.34 -6.46
CA GLY A 56 -19.81 5.92 -7.04
C GLY A 56 -19.45 6.61 -8.37
N LYS A 57 -20.45 7.06 -9.15
CA LYS A 57 -20.20 7.84 -10.37
C LYS A 57 -19.99 9.32 -10.08
N ILE A 58 -20.53 9.85 -8.97
CA ILE A 58 -20.22 11.22 -8.49
C ILE A 58 -18.75 11.27 -8.06
N GLN A 59 -18.26 10.29 -7.33
CA GLN A 59 -16.85 10.21 -6.93
C GLN A 59 -15.91 10.15 -8.14
N ALA A 60 -16.22 9.29 -9.12
CA ALA A 60 -15.42 9.18 -10.34
C ALA A 60 -15.44 10.48 -11.18
N LEU A 61 -16.60 11.16 -11.28
CA LEU A 61 -16.73 12.48 -11.91
C LEU A 61 -15.88 13.55 -11.20
N ALA A 62 -15.98 13.59 -9.88
CA ALA A 62 -15.25 14.55 -9.04
C ALA A 62 -13.74 14.38 -9.21
N THR A 63 -13.26 13.14 -9.16
CA THR A 63 -11.84 12.82 -9.42
C THR A 63 -11.40 13.24 -10.82
N PHE A 64 -12.18 12.90 -11.85
CA PHE A 64 -11.85 13.24 -13.24
C PHE A 64 -11.83 14.77 -13.49
N LEU A 65 -12.74 15.51 -12.84
CA LEU A 65 -12.87 16.96 -12.97
C LEU A 65 -12.05 17.74 -11.93
N ASN A 66 -11.27 17.06 -11.09
CA ASN A 66 -10.45 17.64 -10.02
C ASN A 66 -11.25 18.58 -9.09
N VAL A 67 -12.42 18.11 -8.65
CA VAL A 67 -13.30 18.81 -7.70
C VAL A 67 -13.63 17.86 -6.54
N THR A 68 -14.15 18.40 -5.42
CA THR A 68 -14.62 17.54 -4.33
C THR A 68 -16.01 16.96 -4.64
N PRO A 69 -16.29 15.69 -4.26
CA PRO A 69 -17.60 15.08 -4.44
C PRO A 69 -18.71 15.85 -3.72
N GLU A 70 -18.42 16.41 -2.55
CA GLU A 70 -19.34 17.21 -1.73
C GLU A 70 -19.72 18.50 -2.47
N TRP A 71 -18.73 19.21 -3.03
CA TRP A 71 -19.01 20.39 -3.81
C TRP A 71 -19.82 20.05 -5.08
N LEU A 72 -19.44 19.01 -5.79
CA LEU A 72 -20.15 18.61 -7.02
C LEU A 72 -21.59 18.21 -6.72
N GLN A 73 -21.84 17.49 -5.64
CA GLN A 73 -23.17 16.97 -5.27
C GLN A 73 -24.04 18.03 -4.57
N LEU A 74 -23.48 18.73 -3.58
CA LEU A 74 -24.22 19.57 -2.64
C LEU A 74 -23.96 21.08 -2.83
N GLY A 75 -22.86 21.45 -3.47
CA GLY A 75 -22.41 22.84 -3.58
C GLY A 75 -21.80 23.37 -2.30
N SER A 76 -21.54 22.52 -1.31
CA SER A 76 -20.89 22.85 -0.05
C SER A 76 -19.47 22.28 -0.04
N GLY A 77 -18.57 22.89 0.74
CA GLY A 77 -17.18 22.50 0.79
C GLY A 77 -16.28 23.26 -0.19
N GLU A 78 -14.99 22.96 -0.16
CA GLU A 78 -14.02 23.59 -1.06
C GLU A 78 -14.17 23.06 -2.48
N TRP A 79 -14.04 23.98 -3.44
CA TRP A 79 -14.09 23.68 -4.88
C TRP A 79 -12.99 22.72 -5.29
N ASP A 80 -11.78 22.99 -4.80
CA ASP A 80 -10.56 22.40 -5.33
C ASP A 80 -10.18 21.13 -4.59
N ASN A 81 -10.00 20.03 -5.33
CA ASN A 81 -9.36 18.82 -4.83
C ASN A 81 -7.84 19.04 -4.57
N ASN A 82 -7.34 20.28 -4.75
CA ASN A 82 -5.99 20.73 -4.36
C ASN A 82 -5.83 21.02 -2.85
N VAL A 83 -6.84 20.77 -2.03
CA VAL A 83 -6.50 20.33 -0.69
C VAL A 83 -5.53 19.17 -0.93
N LYS A 84 -4.22 19.38 -0.63
CA LYS A 84 -3.28 18.27 -0.48
C LYS A 84 -4.09 17.18 0.17
N THR A 85 -4.47 16.18 -0.58
CA THR A 85 -5.10 15.00 -0.05
C THR A 85 -4.10 14.60 1.03
N VAL A 86 -4.40 14.88 2.27
CA VAL A 86 -3.87 14.05 3.34
C VAL A 86 -4.34 12.70 2.84
N ALA A 87 -3.40 11.96 2.27
CA ALA A 87 -3.67 10.71 1.60
C ALA A 87 -4.66 10.02 2.49
N GLN A 88 -5.88 9.76 2.00
CA GLN A 88 -6.83 8.96 2.79
C GLN A 88 -5.98 7.83 3.31
N PRO A 89 -5.95 7.56 4.61
CA PRO A 89 -5.06 6.54 5.14
C PRO A 89 -5.24 5.35 4.23
N GLN A 90 -4.18 5.03 3.49
CA GLN A 90 -4.19 3.97 2.47
C GLN A 90 -4.79 2.80 3.19
N GLY A 91 -5.93 2.27 2.69
CA GLY A 91 -6.72 1.32 3.44
C GLY A 91 -5.78 0.30 4.06
N TYR A 92 -5.90 0.05 5.34
CA TYR A 92 -5.02 -0.87 6.06
C TYR A 92 -5.00 -2.19 5.31
N SER A 93 -3.85 -2.53 4.74
CA SER A 93 -3.63 -3.86 4.19
C SER A 93 -3.17 -4.78 5.31
N SER A 94 -3.74 -5.97 5.40
CA SER A 94 -3.35 -6.95 6.41
C SER A 94 -2.60 -8.09 5.77
N PHE A 95 -1.48 -8.48 6.38
CA PHE A 95 -0.62 -9.55 5.91
C PHE A 95 -0.47 -10.63 6.98
N PRO A 96 -0.22 -11.89 6.58
CA PRO A 96 -0.13 -12.99 7.51
C PRO A 96 1.09 -12.86 8.43
N LEU A 97 0.90 -13.17 9.71
CA LEU A 97 2.01 -13.42 10.62
C LEU A 97 2.40 -14.90 10.54
N ILE A 98 3.63 -15.17 10.10
CA ILE A 98 4.11 -16.52 9.86
C ILE A 98 5.27 -16.91 10.77
N SER A 99 5.56 -18.21 10.83
CA SER A 99 6.72 -18.73 11.57
C SER A 99 8.03 -18.54 10.80
N TRP A 100 9.16 -18.55 11.53
CA TRP A 100 10.50 -18.50 10.92
C TRP A 100 10.81 -19.71 10.03
N VAL A 101 10.25 -20.87 10.33
CA VAL A 101 10.33 -22.08 9.49
C VAL A 101 9.55 -21.86 8.19
N SER A 102 8.32 -21.35 8.28
CA SER A 102 7.49 -21.03 7.10
C SER A 102 8.16 -19.99 6.22
N ALA A 103 8.76 -18.94 6.82
CA ALA A 103 9.53 -17.95 6.09
C ALA A 103 10.73 -18.58 5.36
N GLY A 104 11.42 -19.54 5.97
CA GLY A 104 12.52 -20.27 5.35
C GLY A 104 12.08 -21.06 4.10
N LEU A 105 10.85 -21.53 4.07
CA LEU A 105 10.28 -22.30 2.96
C LEU A 105 9.57 -21.41 1.90
N TRP A 106 9.49 -20.10 2.12
CA TRP A 106 8.72 -19.16 1.30
C TRP A 106 8.90 -19.30 -0.21
N SER A 107 10.02 -19.72 -0.65
CA SER A 107 10.37 -19.78 -2.06
C SER A 107 10.18 -21.14 -2.71
N GLU A 108 9.87 -22.16 -1.95
CA GLU A 108 9.75 -23.54 -2.42
C GLU A 108 8.29 -23.94 -2.65
N ALA A 109 7.34 -23.17 -2.12
CA ALA A 109 5.91 -23.42 -2.25
C ALA A 109 5.18 -22.13 -2.72
N ILE A 110 4.24 -22.28 -3.64
CA ILE A 110 3.40 -21.19 -4.16
C ILE A 110 2.50 -20.60 -3.06
N GLU A 111 2.18 -21.39 -2.04
CA GLU A 111 1.56 -20.99 -0.78
C GLU A 111 1.99 -21.97 0.31
N PRO A 112 3.04 -21.66 1.10
CA PRO A 112 3.56 -22.59 2.11
C PRO A 112 2.63 -22.78 3.33
N TRP A 113 1.46 -22.13 3.34
CA TRP A 113 0.43 -22.24 4.37
C TRP A 113 -0.97 -22.14 3.78
N SER A 114 -1.89 -22.83 4.39
CA SER A 114 -3.30 -22.59 4.20
C SER A 114 -3.70 -21.30 4.94
N ARG A 115 -4.43 -20.40 4.27
CA ARG A 115 -4.99 -19.19 4.92
C ARG A 115 -5.81 -19.52 6.17
N ALA A 116 -6.32 -20.74 6.28
CA ALA A 116 -7.09 -21.23 7.42
C ALA A 116 -6.22 -21.53 8.65
N GLU A 117 -4.89 -21.60 8.52
CA GLU A 117 -3.96 -21.92 9.62
C GLU A 117 -3.31 -20.69 10.23
N ILE A 118 -3.61 -19.48 9.71
CA ILE A 118 -3.02 -18.23 10.18
C ILE A 118 -4.02 -17.49 11.05
N ASP A 119 -3.75 -17.44 12.35
CA ASP A 119 -4.61 -16.80 13.34
C ASP A 119 -4.48 -15.27 13.39
N ARG A 120 -3.36 -14.71 12.93
CA ARG A 120 -3.05 -13.28 13.07
C ARG A 120 -2.67 -12.64 11.74
N TRP A 121 -3.35 -11.50 11.47
CA TRP A 121 -3.18 -10.69 10.26
C TRP A 121 -2.93 -9.22 10.60
N PRO A 122 -1.74 -8.87 11.08
CA PRO A 122 -1.43 -7.49 11.44
C PRO A 122 -1.51 -6.57 10.22
N SER A 123 -2.01 -5.35 10.45
CA SER A 123 -2.20 -4.37 9.40
C SER A 123 -0.99 -3.45 9.22
N THR A 124 -0.85 -2.90 8.01
CA THR A 124 0.10 -1.82 7.67
C THR A 124 -0.57 -0.79 6.80
N THR A 125 -0.07 0.45 6.84
CA THR A 125 -0.43 1.53 5.91
C THR A 125 0.57 1.66 4.76
N ARG A 126 1.62 0.82 4.73
CA ARG A 126 2.61 0.83 3.66
C ARG A 126 2.07 0.16 2.41
N ASN A 127 2.46 0.71 1.27
CA ASN A 127 2.27 0.05 -0.01
C ASN A 127 3.40 -0.98 -0.21
N VAL A 128 3.05 -2.26 -0.13
CA VAL A 128 3.96 -3.40 -0.25
C VAL A 128 3.36 -4.44 -1.18
N SER A 129 4.15 -5.43 -1.62
CA SER A 129 3.67 -6.49 -2.50
C SER A 129 2.61 -7.38 -1.83
N GLU A 130 1.76 -8.02 -2.63
CA GLU A 130 0.72 -8.93 -2.14
C GLU A 130 1.28 -10.15 -1.41
N ASN A 131 2.55 -10.48 -1.70
CA ASN A 131 3.27 -11.60 -1.10
C ASN A 131 4.00 -11.23 0.20
N SER A 132 3.78 -10.03 0.74
CA SER A 132 4.39 -9.60 2.00
C SER A 132 3.85 -10.38 3.19
N PHE A 133 4.65 -10.47 4.24
CA PHE A 133 4.29 -11.18 5.47
C PHE A 133 4.94 -10.57 6.70
N TRP A 134 4.38 -10.83 7.86
CA TRP A 134 4.93 -10.44 9.15
C TRP A 134 5.71 -11.58 9.79
N LEU A 135 6.77 -11.22 10.51
CA LEU A 135 7.49 -12.08 11.44
C LEU A 135 7.58 -11.38 12.80
N GLU A 136 7.54 -12.14 13.87
CA GLU A 136 7.90 -11.68 15.21
C GLU A 136 9.37 -11.94 15.46
N VAL A 137 10.12 -10.91 15.83
CA VAL A 137 11.58 -11.01 16.07
C VAL A 137 11.85 -11.93 17.25
N LYS A 138 12.76 -12.87 17.03
CA LYS A 138 13.24 -13.81 18.06
C LYS A 138 14.72 -13.58 18.34
N GLY A 139 15.06 -13.57 19.61
CA GLY A 139 16.43 -13.37 20.10
C GLY A 139 16.91 -11.93 19.92
N ASP A 140 18.14 -11.69 20.33
CA ASP A 140 18.71 -10.35 20.51
C ASP A 140 19.77 -9.95 19.47
N SER A 141 19.98 -10.79 18.44
CA SER A 141 21.03 -10.53 17.42
C SER A 141 20.83 -9.23 16.65
N MET A 142 19.61 -8.66 16.67
CA MET A 142 19.26 -7.39 16.05
C MET A 142 18.99 -6.29 17.08
N THR A 143 19.33 -6.51 18.35
CA THR A 143 19.27 -5.52 19.43
C THR A 143 20.61 -4.78 19.53
N ALA A 144 20.63 -3.51 19.19
CA ALA A 144 21.84 -2.69 19.25
C ALA A 144 21.80 -1.71 20.44
N PRO A 145 22.93 -1.45 21.11
CA PRO A 145 22.99 -0.48 22.20
C PRO A 145 22.89 0.97 21.72
N VAL A 146 23.21 1.23 20.45
CA VAL A 146 23.18 2.58 19.84
C VAL A 146 22.69 2.49 18.39
N GLY A 147 21.87 3.44 17.98
CA GLY A 147 21.36 3.55 16.62
C GLY A 147 20.14 2.70 16.37
N LEU A 148 20.05 2.11 15.17
CA LEU A 148 18.92 1.25 14.81
C LEU A 148 18.99 -0.06 15.60
N SER A 149 17.93 -0.36 16.33
CA SER A 149 17.77 -1.55 17.15
C SER A 149 16.40 -2.15 16.90
N ILE A 150 16.33 -3.46 16.68
CA ILE A 150 15.09 -4.21 16.49
C ILE A 150 15.09 -5.37 17.51
N PRO A 151 14.63 -5.11 18.74
CA PRO A 151 14.64 -6.10 19.81
C PRO A 151 13.60 -7.22 19.58
N GLU A 152 13.79 -8.29 20.37
CA GLU A 152 12.85 -9.41 20.42
C GLU A 152 11.43 -8.96 20.74
N GLY A 153 10.43 -9.61 20.13
CA GLY A 153 9.02 -9.30 20.26
C GLY A 153 8.51 -8.21 19.32
N MET A 154 9.38 -7.45 18.65
CA MET A 154 8.93 -6.56 17.58
C MET A 154 8.41 -7.34 16.38
N MET A 155 7.40 -6.77 15.73
CA MET A 155 6.87 -7.25 14.46
C MET A 155 7.63 -6.60 13.31
N ILE A 156 8.08 -7.38 12.33
CA ILE A 156 8.74 -6.89 11.12
C ILE A 156 7.95 -7.32 9.88
N LEU A 157 7.69 -6.36 8.98
CA LEU A 157 7.05 -6.61 7.69
C LEU A 157 8.12 -6.87 6.63
N VAL A 158 8.01 -8.00 5.98
CA VAL A 158 8.94 -8.47 4.95
C VAL A 158 8.27 -8.39 3.59
N ASP A 159 8.93 -7.76 2.63
CA ASP A 159 8.49 -7.70 1.24
C ASP A 159 9.47 -8.50 0.36
N PRO A 160 9.03 -9.65 -0.19
CA PRO A 160 9.87 -10.50 -1.04
C PRO A 160 10.19 -9.91 -2.41
N GLU A 161 9.41 -8.95 -2.90
CA GLU A 161 9.58 -8.36 -4.23
C GLU A 161 10.55 -7.17 -4.22
N VAL A 162 10.92 -6.68 -3.03
CA VAL A 162 11.92 -5.63 -2.89
C VAL A 162 13.32 -6.21 -3.03
N ALA A 163 14.09 -5.68 -3.97
CA ALA A 163 15.47 -6.11 -4.16
C ALA A 163 16.36 -5.75 -2.96
N ALA A 164 17.13 -6.73 -2.49
CA ALA A 164 18.12 -6.51 -1.44
C ALA A 164 19.27 -5.64 -1.97
N SER A 165 19.69 -4.67 -1.18
CA SER A 165 20.88 -3.83 -1.43
C SER A 165 21.64 -3.61 -0.15
N SER A 166 22.94 -3.26 -0.26
CA SER A 166 23.80 -3.04 0.89
C SER A 166 23.21 -2.03 1.86
N GLY A 167 23.17 -2.35 3.14
CA GLY A 167 22.56 -1.55 4.21
C GLY A 167 21.11 -1.90 4.56
N LYS A 168 20.40 -2.65 3.74
CA LYS A 168 19.02 -3.08 4.03
C LYS A 168 18.97 -4.19 5.08
N LEU A 169 17.89 -4.20 5.84
CA LEU A 169 17.55 -5.32 6.73
C LEU A 169 16.84 -6.39 5.91
N VAL A 170 17.28 -7.63 6.03
CA VAL A 170 16.81 -8.74 5.21
C VAL A 170 16.45 -9.96 6.03
N ILE A 171 15.53 -10.74 5.53
CA ILE A 171 15.31 -12.11 5.94
C ILE A 171 16.03 -13.00 4.93
N ALA A 172 16.86 -13.89 5.42
CA ALA A 172 17.67 -14.79 4.61
C ALA A 172 17.62 -16.21 5.16
N ARG A 173 17.80 -17.21 4.30
CA ARG A 173 17.98 -18.62 4.66
C ARG A 173 19.34 -19.09 4.17
N LEU A 174 20.07 -19.74 5.04
CA LEU A 174 21.26 -20.51 4.69
C LEU A 174 20.84 -21.89 4.21
N THR A 175 21.58 -22.47 3.26
CA THR A 175 21.26 -23.76 2.66
C THR A 175 21.18 -24.88 3.71
N ASP A 176 22.00 -24.77 4.77
CA ASP A 176 22.11 -25.78 5.83
C ASP A 176 21.15 -25.51 6.99
N ALA A 177 20.34 -24.45 6.92
CA ALA A 177 19.41 -24.05 7.97
C ALA A 177 17.96 -24.35 7.57
N ASN A 178 17.18 -24.87 8.53
CA ASN A 178 15.74 -25.08 8.35
C ASN A 178 14.92 -23.81 8.57
N GLU A 179 15.51 -22.82 9.23
CA GLU A 179 14.84 -21.57 9.60
C GLU A 179 15.51 -20.38 8.90
N ALA A 180 14.71 -19.34 8.66
CA ALA A 180 15.20 -18.06 8.19
C ALA A 180 15.94 -17.31 9.31
N THR A 181 16.79 -16.38 8.95
CA THR A 181 17.52 -15.48 9.85
C THR A 181 17.30 -14.02 9.48
N PHE A 182 17.33 -13.15 10.48
CA PHE A 182 17.14 -11.70 10.33
C PHE A 182 18.48 -10.98 10.54
N LYS A 183 18.97 -10.27 9.51
CA LYS A 183 20.27 -9.59 9.55
C LYS A 183 20.25 -8.33 8.67
N LYS A 184 21.29 -7.51 8.81
CA LYS A 184 21.61 -6.44 7.88
C LYS A 184 22.46 -7.00 6.75
N TYR A 185 22.01 -6.80 5.50
CA TYR A 185 22.77 -7.18 4.33
C TYR A 185 23.86 -6.14 4.06
N ILE A 186 25.08 -6.58 3.86
CA ILE A 186 26.23 -5.74 3.51
C ILE A 186 26.90 -6.32 2.27
N GLU A 187 27.23 -5.45 1.35
CA GLU A 187 28.06 -5.77 0.19
C GLU A 187 29.28 -4.85 0.22
N ASP A 188 30.46 -5.44 0.27
CA ASP A 188 31.73 -4.75 0.37
C ASP A 188 32.81 -5.52 -0.38
N GLY A 189 33.56 -4.82 -1.25
CA GLY A 189 34.64 -5.41 -2.04
C GLY A 189 34.24 -6.61 -2.90
N GLY A 190 32.98 -6.66 -3.36
CA GLY A 190 32.43 -7.77 -4.14
C GLY A 190 32.04 -8.99 -3.28
N ARG A 191 32.18 -8.88 -1.97
CA ARG A 191 31.76 -9.91 -1.01
C ARG A 191 30.43 -9.52 -0.35
N LYS A 192 29.66 -10.52 0.05
CA LYS A 192 28.34 -10.36 0.66
C LYS A 192 28.36 -10.90 2.08
N TYR A 193 27.70 -10.17 2.97
CA TYR A 193 27.67 -10.49 4.39
C TYR A 193 26.26 -10.31 4.97
N LEU A 194 25.98 -11.13 5.98
CA LEU A 194 24.87 -10.96 6.91
C LEU A 194 25.43 -10.42 8.24
N LYS A 195 25.14 -9.16 8.55
CA LYS A 195 25.64 -8.47 9.74
C LYS A 195 24.54 -8.35 10.78
N PRO A 196 24.72 -8.89 12.01
CA PRO A 196 23.87 -8.57 13.15
C PRO A 196 23.96 -7.08 13.50
N LEU A 197 22.92 -6.51 14.11
CA LEU A 197 22.99 -5.15 14.70
C LEU A 197 23.61 -5.20 16.09
N ASN A 198 23.48 -6.31 16.80
CA ASN A 198 24.13 -6.58 18.08
C ASN A 198 25.63 -6.85 17.84
N PRO A 199 26.54 -6.03 18.43
CA PRO A 199 27.98 -6.18 18.23
C PRO A 199 28.58 -7.44 18.86
N GLU A 200 27.86 -8.10 19.77
CA GLU A 200 28.32 -9.37 20.37
C GLU A 200 28.27 -10.55 19.39
N TYR A 201 27.50 -10.40 18.30
CA TYR A 201 27.36 -11.42 17.27
C TYR A 201 28.29 -11.14 16.08
N LYS A 202 28.92 -12.18 15.56
CA LYS A 202 29.82 -12.08 14.42
C LYS A 202 29.08 -11.92 13.11
N MET A 203 29.61 -11.08 12.25
CA MET A 203 29.22 -10.96 10.85
C MET A 203 29.56 -12.26 10.10
N GLN A 204 28.67 -12.73 9.26
CA GLN A 204 28.83 -13.95 8.48
C GLN A 204 28.98 -13.60 7.00
N GLU A 205 30.05 -14.06 6.37
CA GLU A 205 30.19 -14.01 4.91
C GLU A 205 29.27 -15.04 4.27
N ILE A 206 28.60 -14.63 3.19
CA ILE A 206 27.69 -15.46 2.43
C ILE A 206 28.09 -15.53 0.95
N SER A 207 27.83 -16.66 0.35
CA SER A 207 28.05 -16.92 -1.07
C SER A 207 26.79 -17.57 -1.67
N ASN A 208 26.94 -18.57 -2.50
CA ASN A 208 25.85 -19.36 -3.08
C ASN A 208 25.08 -20.22 -2.06
N ASN A 209 25.54 -20.25 -0.80
CA ASN A 209 24.90 -20.96 0.30
C ASN A 209 23.82 -20.15 1.03
N CYS A 210 23.47 -18.98 0.53
CA CYS A 210 22.48 -18.11 1.14
C CYS A 210 21.47 -17.60 0.11
N ARG A 211 20.20 -17.62 0.49
CA ARG A 211 19.12 -17.04 -0.26
C ARG A 211 18.46 -15.92 0.55
N ILE A 212 18.37 -14.73 -0.04
CA ILE A 212 17.54 -13.64 0.51
C ILE A 212 16.07 -13.95 0.19
N ILE A 213 15.24 -13.93 1.21
CA ILE A 213 13.80 -14.19 1.12
C ILE A 213 13.05 -12.90 0.86
N GLY A 214 13.44 -11.81 1.53
CA GLY A 214 12.83 -10.50 1.34
C GLY A 214 13.52 -9.42 2.17
N VAL A 215 13.10 -8.18 1.94
CA VAL A 215 13.60 -7.00 2.63
C VAL A 215 12.61 -6.58 3.71
N VAL A 216 13.09 -6.24 4.89
CA VAL A 216 12.27 -5.69 5.97
C VAL A 216 11.97 -4.22 5.64
N VAL A 217 10.69 -3.91 5.50
CA VAL A 217 10.20 -2.58 5.08
C VAL A 217 9.52 -1.80 6.21
N GLU A 218 9.11 -2.49 7.27
CA GLU A 218 8.51 -1.90 8.47
C GLU A 218 8.88 -2.71 9.71
N ALA A 219 8.98 -2.03 10.86
CA ALA A 219 9.08 -2.66 12.16
C ALA A 219 8.21 -1.89 13.16
N LYS A 220 7.45 -2.61 13.99
CA LYS A 220 6.55 -2.01 14.98
C LYS A 220 6.39 -2.90 16.21
N TRP A 221 6.00 -2.28 17.33
CA TRP A 221 5.40 -3.00 18.43
C TRP A 221 3.90 -3.17 18.18
N GLU A 222 3.37 -4.35 18.41
CA GLU A 222 1.93 -4.58 18.29
C GLU A 222 1.19 -4.19 19.57
N ASN A 223 1.77 -4.54 20.72
CA ASN A 223 1.25 -4.17 22.03
C ASN A 223 2.40 -3.71 22.94
N LEU A 224 2.25 -2.55 23.53
CA LEU A 224 3.19 -1.97 24.50
C LEU A 224 2.67 -2.05 25.95
N GLY A 225 1.74 -2.94 26.24
CA GLY A 225 1.14 -3.05 27.55
C GLY A 225 1.19 -4.42 28.12
#